data_38e42a8968b1c3e818c2af9b6350d7f5
#
_entry.id   38e42a8968b1c3e818c2af9b6350d7f5
#
_cell.length_a   1.000
_cell.length_b   1.000
_cell.length_c   1.000
_cell.angle_alpha   90.00
_cell.angle_beta   90.00
_cell.angle_gamma   90.00
#
_symmetry.space_group_name_H-M   'P 1'
#
loop_
_entity.id
_entity.type
_entity.pdbx_description
1 polymer ?
#
loop_
_entity_poly.entity_id
_entity_poly.type
_entity_poly.pdbx_seq_one_letter_code
_entity_poly.pdbx_strand_id
1 'polypeptide(L)'
;MKARIAKALTIAAVAASLAACSSVSLDDQAGAGAGADGSGILDPFNPQSILAKQRSVYFDFNGYTVSEQYRSLVETHGKYLASKPQQRVVIEGNTDARGGSEYNLALGQRRAEAVRRMLTLIGVSDTQVETISFGKEKPKALGDSEAAWAENRRADMLYNGEF
;
A
#
# COMPACT_ATOMS: atom_id res chain seq x y z
N MET A 1 -21.14 -61.24 -57.67
CA MET A 1 -20.11 -60.72 -58.58
C MET A 1 -19.90 -59.24 -58.31
N LYS A 2 -18.73 -58.96 -57.78
CA LYS A 2 -17.81 -57.93 -58.20
C LYS A 2 -18.43 -56.49 -58.28
N ALA A 3 -17.93 -55.44 -57.77
CA ALA A 3 -16.61 -54.96 -57.39
C ALA A 3 -16.84 -53.60 -56.68
N ARG A 4 -16.18 -53.29 -55.61
CA ARG A 4 -14.91 -52.51 -55.50
C ARG A 4 -14.94 -51.06 -56.06
N ILE A 5 -14.46 -50.21 -55.16
CA ILE A 5 -13.76 -48.91 -55.44
C ILE A 5 -14.73 -47.74 -55.49
N ALA A 6 -14.56 -46.67 -54.68
CA ALA A 6 -13.34 -45.99 -54.34
C ALA A 6 -13.48 -45.19 -53.04
N LYS A 7 -12.51 -45.40 -52.23
CA LYS A 7 -12.05 -44.39 -51.25
C LYS A 7 -11.34 -43.28 -52.02
N ALA A 8 -11.68 -42.08 -51.87
CA ALA A 8 -10.71 -40.97 -52.01
C ALA A 8 -11.26 -39.68 -51.39
N LEU A 9 -10.58 -39.24 -50.43
CA LEU A 9 -10.12 -37.89 -50.18
C LEU A 9 -11.16 -36.78 -50.12
N THR A 10 -11.46 -36.36 -48.93
CA THR A 10 -11.53 -34.93 -48.60
C THR A 10 -10.95 -34.67 -47.21
N ILE A 11 -9.64 -34.82 -47.11
CA ILE A 11 -8.84 -34.18 -46.04
C ILE A 11 -8.25 -32.95 -46.72
N ALA A 12 -8.88 -31.80 -46.59
CA ALA A 12 -8.25 -30.48 -46.77
C ALA A 12 -9.32 -29.41 -46.54
N ALA A 13 -9.39 -28.85 -45.37
CA ALA A 13 -9.83 -27.49 -45.10
C ALA A 13 -10.18 -27.29 -43.60
N VAL A 14 -9.25 -27.57 -42.72
CA VAL A 14 -9.30 -27.01 -41.35
C VAL A 14 -7.89 -26.55 -40.99
N ALA A 15 -7.47 -25.50 -41.66
CA ALA A 15 -6.23 -24.81 -41.29
C ALA A 15 -6.26 -23.39 -41.84
N ALA A 16 -7.15 -22.54 -41.34
CA ALA A 16 -7.05 -21.09 -41.53
C ALA A 16 -8.07 -20.35 -40.65
N SER A 17 -7.91 -20.35 -39.35
CA SER A 17 -8.60 -19.37 -38.50
C SER A 17 -7.92 -19.19 -37.11
N LEU A 18 -6.60 -19.11 -37.12
CA LEU A 18 -5.81 -18.75 -35.95
C LEU A 18 -4.87 -17.59 -36.29
N ALA A 19 -5.43 -16.47 -36.73
CA ALA A 19 -4.70 -15.22 -36.85
C ALA A 19 -5.64 -14.04 -36.65
N ALA A 20 -6.17 -13.93 -35.45
CA ALA A 20 -6.74 -12.68 -34.95
C ALA A 20 -6.17 -12.43 -33.56
N CYS A 21 -4.85 -12.39 -33.43
CA CYS A 21 -4.22 -11.55 -32.43
C CYS A 21 -4.43 -10.12 -32.93
N SER A 22 -5.54 -9.52 -32.53
CA SER A 22 -5.67 -8.08 -32.64
C SER A 22 -4.58 -7.50 -31.73
N SER A 23 -3.52 -7.04 -32.36
CA SER A 23 -2.62 -6.05 -31.77
C SER A 23 -3.49 -4.87 -31.42
N VAL A 24 -3.83 -4.76 -30.12
CA VAL A 24 -4.26 -3.49 -29.55
C VAL A 24 -3.04 -2.61 -29.65
N SER A 25 -3.02 -1.75 -30.65
CA SER A 25 -2.13 -0.60 -30.70
C SER A 25 -2.46 0.23 -29.46
N LEU A 26 -1.54 0.20 -28.48
CA LEU A 26 -1.47 1.21 -27.45
C LEU A 26 -1.03 2.49 -28.16
N ASP A 27 -2.03 3.21 -28.69
CA ASP A 27 -1.81 4.57 -29.14
C ASP A 27 -1.39 5.42 -27.96
N ASP A 28 -0.27 6.05 -28.15
CA ASP A 28 0.35 7.09 -27.37
C ASP A 28 -0.66 7.99 -26.64
N GLN A 29 -0.86 7.74 -25.35
CA GLN A 29 -1.13 8.82 -24.42
C GLN A 29 0.14 9.04 -23.61
N ALA A 30 1.04 9.80 -24.21
CA ALA A 30 2.13 10.43 -23.52
C ALA A 30 1.54 11.37 -22.46
N GLY A 31 1.27 10.82 -21.30
CA GLY A 31 0.88 11.50 -20.08
C GLY A 31 1.78 11.03 -18.96
N ALA A 32 2.82 11.83 -18.68
CA ALA A 32 3.64 11.85 -17.50
C ALA A 32 3.77 10.48 -16.78
N GLY A 33 4.84 9.76 -17.09
CA GLY A 33 5.24 8.54 -16.43
C GLY A 33 5.57 8.79 -14.96
N ALA A 34 4.55 8.74 -14.12
CA ALA A 34 4.72 8.64 -12.69
C ALA A 34 4.81 7.15 -12.38
N GLY A 35 6.02 6.69 -12.08
CA GLY A 35 6.44 5.33 -11.84
C GLY A 35 5.44 4.45 -11.10
N ALA A 36 4.71 3.63 -11.86
CA ALA A 36 4.19 2.41 -11.33
C ALA A 36 5.36 1.40 -11.33
N ASP A 37 5.66 0.85 -10.16
CA ASP A 37 6.53 -0.32 -10.10
C ASP A 37 5.77 -1.52 -10.72
N GLY A 38 6.48 -2.63 -10.95
CA GLY A 38 5.87 -3.83 -11.52
C GLY A 38 4.69 -4.42 -10.71
N SER A 39 4.33 -3.84 -9.57
CA SER A 39 3.18 -4.19 -8.73
C SER A 39 1.91 -3.40 -9.08
N GLY A 40 1.98 -2.42 -9.97
CA GLY A 40 0.88 -1.50 -10.28
C GLY A 40 0.59 -0.47 -9.17
N ILE A 41 1.41 -0.40 -8.13
CA ILE A 41 1.27 0.57 -7.04
C ILE A 41 1.99 1.85 -7.43
N LEU A 42 1.23 2.94 -7.50
CA LEU A 42 1.77 4.26 -7.83
C LEU A 42 2.66 4.79 -6.70
N ASP A 43 3.63 5.59 -7.07
CA ASP A 43 4.56 6.29 -6.17
C ASP A 43 3.81 7.10 -5.07
N PRO A 44 4.31 7.12 -3.82
CA PRO A 44 3.67 7.85 -2.72
C PRO A 44 3.59 9.36 -2.93
N PHE A 45 4.37 9.92 -3.86
CA PHE A 45 4.31 11.35 -4.21
C PHE A 45 3.35 11.65 -5.37
N ASN A 46 2.80 10.61 -6.01
CA ASN A 46 1.76 10.79 -7.00
C ASN A 46 0.40 11.05 -6.30
N PRO A 47 -0.26 12.20 -6.55
CA PRO A 47 -1.54 12.53 -5.90
C PRO A 47 -2.67 11.53 -6.15
N GLN A 48 -2.58 10.72 -7.20
CA GLN A 48 -3.55 9.67 -7.49
C GLN A 48 -3.28 8.37 -6.73
N SER A 49 -2.10 8.24 -6.15
CA SER A 49 -1.70 7.06 -5.38
C SER A 49 -2.51 6.91 -4.09
N ILE A 50 -2.86 5.68 -3.75
CA ILE A 50 -3.39 5.36 -2.42
C ILE A 50 -2.35 5.65 -1.34
N LEU A 51 -1.05 5.48 -1.63
CA LEU A 51 0.05 5.76 -0.71
C LEU A 51 0.18 7.27 -0.40
N ALA A 52 -0.28 8.15 -1.31
CA ALA A 52 -0.34 9.58 -1.07
C ALA A 52 -1.58 9.97 -0.24
N LYS A 53 -2.72 9.34 -0.52
CA LYS A 53 -4.02 9.70 0.04
C LYS A 53 -4.27 9.12 1.43
N GLN A 54 -3.72 7.93 1.71
CA GLN A 54 -3.97 7.19 2.93
C GLN A 54 -2.64 6.79 3.58
N ARG A 55 -2.22 7.56 4.56
CA ARG A 55 -0.93 7.38 5.27
C ARG A 55 -1.09 7.13 6.75
N SER A 56 -2.30 7.24 7.27
CA SER A 56 -2.59 7.17 8.70
C SER A 56 -3.29 5.87 9.05
N VAL A 57 -2.79 5.21 10.08
CA VAL A 57 -3.44 4.09 10.77
C VAL A 57 -3.99 4.63 12.08
N TYR A 58 -5.29 4.47 12.32
CA TYR A 58 -5.95 4.96 13.53
C TYR A 58 -6.14 3.84 14.56
N PHE A 59 -6.18 4.25 15.83
CA PHE A 59 -6.22 3.32 16.97
C PHE A 59 -7.36 3.66 17.93
N ASP A 60 -7.83 2.62 18.60
CA ASP A 60 -8.77 2.77 19.71
C ASP A 60 -8.15 3.55 20.88
N PHE A 61 -9.03 4.01 21.78
CA PHE A 61 -8.58 4.61 23.03
C PHE A 61 -7.65 3.64 23.78
N ASN A 62 -6.49 4.14 24.18
CA ASN A 62 -5.46 3.36 24.86
C ASN A 62 -4.95 2.12 24.08
N GLY A 63 -5.36 1.96 22.81
CA GLY A 63 -4.96 0.86 21.95
C GLY A 63 -3.70 1.17 21.14
N TYR A 64 -2.95 0.10 20.83
CA TYR A 64 -1.80 0.11 19.92
C TYR A 64 -1.79 -1.09 18.96
N THR A 65 -2.89 -1.82 18.88
CA THR A 65 -3.05 -2.91 17.92
C THR A 65 -3.63 -2.35 16.62
N VAL A 66 -2.99 -2.66 15.49
CA VAL A 66 -3.51 -2.31 14.17
C VAL A 66 -4.79 -3.13 13.92
N SER A 67 -5.91 -2.45 13.73
CA SER A 67 -7.18 -3.12 13.47
C SER A 67 -7.23 -3.70 12.05
N GLU A 68 -8.11 -4.68 11.84
CA GLU A 68 -8.23 -5.42 10.58
C GLU A 68 -8.50 -4.49 9.39
N GLN A 69 -9.27 -3.43 9.59
CA GLN A 69 -9.59 -2.46 8.54
C GLN A 69 -8.37 -1.75 7.94
N TYR A 70 -7.26 -1.63 8.68
CA TYR A 70 -6.02 -1.00 8.20
C TYR A 70 -5.00 -2.01 7.66
N ARG A 71 -5.27 -3.30 7.76
CA ARG A 71 -4.32 -4.34 7.34
C ARG A 71 -3.98 -4.22 5.86
N SER A 72 -4.97 -4.11 5.00
CA SER A 72 -4.79 -3.94 3.55
C SER A 72 -4.02 -2.66 3.20
N LEU A 73 -4.26 -1.57 3.95
CA LEU A 73 -3.51 -0.33 3.76
C LEU A 73 -2.03 -0.53 4.07
N VAL A 74 -1.71 -1.09 5.24
CA VAL A 74 -0.31 -1.34 5.63
C VAL A 74 0.36 -2.33 4.67
N GLU A 75 -0.36 -3.35 4.18
CA GLU A 75 0.13 -4.28 3.17
C GLU A 75 0.48 -3.57 1.86
N THR A 76 -0.33 -2.63 1.42
CA THR A 76 -0.06 -1.85 0.19
C THR A 76 1.21 -1.02 0.33
N HIS A 77 1.38 -0.32 1.46
CA HIS A 77 2.62 0.39 1.77
C HIS A 77 3.82 -0.57 1.85
N GLY A 78 3.64 -1.73 2.49
CA GLY A 78 4.69 -2.73 2.64
C GLY A 78 5.17 -3.30 1.30
N LYS A 79 4.25 -3.66 0.40
CA LYS A 79 4.58 -4.14 -0.95
C LYS A 79 5.37 -3.11 -1.74
N TYR A 80 4.97 -1.84 -1.67
CA TYR A 80 5.70 -0.76 -2.31
C TYR A 80 7.13 -0.63 -1.75
N LEU A 81 7.28 -0.55 -0.42
CA LEU A 81 8.59 -0.42 0.22
C LEU A 81 9.50 -1.62 -0.05
N ALA A 82 8.97 -2.85 -0.01
CA ALA A 82 9.72 -4.06 -0.31
C ALA A 82 10.22 -4.08 -1.78
N SER A 83 9.46 -3.49 -2.71
CA SER A 83 9.87 -3.36 -4.12
C SER A 83 10.88 -2.24 -4.37
N LYS A 84 11.07 -1.33 -3.40
CA LYS A 84 11.93 -0.13 -3.51
C LYS A 84 12.94 -0.07 -2.34
N PRO A 85 14.04 -0.83 -2.40
CA PRO A 85 15.00 -0.91 -1.27
C PRO A 85 15.65 0.43 -0.87
N GLN A 86 15.65 1.42 -1.77
CA GLN A 86 16.17 2.77 -1.50
C GLN A 86 15.15 3.68 -0.82
N GLN A 87 13.86 3.31 -0.86
CA GLN A 87 12.81 4.08 -0.23
C GLN A 87 12.81 3.83 1.27
N ARG A 88 12.72 4.90 2.05
CA ARG A 88 12.59 4.86 3.50
C ARG A 88 11.26 5.45 3.94
N VAL A 89 10.83 5.07 5.11
CA VAL A 89 9.63 5.56 5.76
C VAL A 89 9.90 5.82 7.23
N VAL A 90 9.44 6.96 7.73
CA VAL A 90 9.34 7.26 9.16
C VAL A 90 7.90 7.05 9.58
N ILE A 91 7.68 6.32 10.66
CA ILE A 91 6.36 6.10 11.24
C ILE A 91 6.24 6.95 12.50
N GLU A 92 5.41 7.99 12.43
CA GLU A 92 5.14 8.91 13.53
C GLU A 92 3.98 8.42 14.38
N GLY A 93 4.23 8.04 15.62
CA GLY A 93 3.19 7.62 16.55
C GLY A 93 2.63 8.80 17.36
N ASN A 94 1.31 8.96 17.32
CA ASN A 94 0.59 10.07 17.94
C ASN A 94 -0.53 9.55 18.86
N THR A 95 -0.91 10.37 19.84
CA THR A 95 -1.97 10.07 20.81
C THR A 95 -2.95 11.24 20.91
N ASP A 96 -4.09 11.02 21.57
CA ASP A 96 -4.95 12.10 21.99
C ASP A 96 -4.36 12.87 23.21
N ALA A 97 -4.97 13.98 23.56
CA ALA A 97 -4.46 14.91 24.57
C ALA A 97 -4.56 14.39 26.01
N ARG A 98 -5.32 13.33 26.28
CA ARG A 98 -5.57 12.81 27.61
C ARG A 98 -4.35 12.10 28.20
N GLY A 99 -4.15 12.25 29.50
CA GLY A 99 -3.04 11.60 30.22
C GLY A 99 -1.72 12.37 30.23
N GLY A 100 -0.72 11.81 30.90
CA GLY A 100 0.61 12.39 31.05
C GLY A 100 1.45 12.28 29.79
N SER A 101 2.41 13.20 29.59
CA SER A 101 3.25 13.24 28.39
C SER A 101 4.13 12.01 28.24
N GLU A 102 4.76 11.52 29.31
CA GLU A 102 5.58 10.31 29.27
C GLU A 102 4.80 9.08 28.85
N TYR A 103 3.60 8.92 29.40
CA TYR A 103 2.70 7.83 29.02
C TYR A 103 2.32 7.90 27.55
N ASN A 104 1.95 9.09 27.07
CA ASN A 104 1.56 9.30 25.66
C ASN A 104 2.74 9.10 24.71
N LEU A 105 3.94 9.50 25.10
CA LEU A 105 5.15 9.23 24.32
C LEU A 105 5.38 7.72 24.18
N ALA A 106 5.27 6.96 25.27
CA ALA A 106 5.39 5.50 25.23
C ALA A 106 4.26 4.85 24.40
N LEU A 107 3.02 5.33 24.52
CA LEU A 107 1.89 4.81 23.74
C LEU A 107 2.05 5.10 22.24
N GLY A 108 2.47 6.31 21.88
CA GLY A 108 2.77 6.67 20.50
C GLY A 108 3.86 5.78 19.91
N GLN A 109 4.92 5.52 20.67
CA GLN A 109 5.99 4.60 20.24
C GLN A 109 5.46 3.18 19.98
N ARG A 110 4.62 2.64 20.84
CA ARG A 110 3.99 1.31 20.65
C ARG A 110 3.13 1.25 19.39
N ARG A 111 2.43 2.33 19.03
CA ARG A 111 1.64 2.45 17.80
C ARG A 111 2.53 2.42 16.57
N ALA A 112 3.57 3.24 16.53
CA ALA A 112 4.54 3.25 15.45
C ALA A 112 5.20 1.89 15.25
N GLU A 113 5.62 1.24 16.33
CA GLU A 113 6.21 -0.10 16.30
C GLU A 113 5.23 -1.19 15.86
N ALA A 114 3.93 -1.06 16.15
CA ALA A 114 2.93 -2.00 15.67
C ALA A 114 2.83 -1.97 14.14
N VAL A 115 2.84 -0.79 13.54
CA VAL A 115 2.87 -0.64 12.07
C VAL A 115 4.20 -1.15 11.50
N ARG A 116 5.34 -0.78 12.10
CA ARG A 116 6.66 -1.28 11.69
C ARG A 116 6.70 -2.81 11.66
N ARG A 117 6.25 -3.48 12.71
CA ARG A 117 6.21 -4.96 12.76
C ARG A 117 5.41 -5.56 11.61
N MET A 118 4.28 -4.95 11.23
CA MET A 118 3.52 -5.43 10.08
C MET A 118 4.29 -5.24 8.77
N LEU A 119 4.94 -4.11 8.57
CA LEU A 119 5.78 -3.87 7.37
C LEU A 119 6.93 -4.88 7.28
N THR A 120 7.61 -5.17 8.39
CA THR A 120 8.69 -6.15 8.43
C THR A 120 8.19 -7.57 8.10
N LEU A 121 7.01 -7.97 8.58
CA LEU A 121 6.39 -9.25 8.24
C LEU A 121 6.06 -9.39 6.74
N ILE A 122 5.86 -8.29 6.05
CA ILE A 122 5.61 -8.24 4.59
C ILE A 122 6.93 -8.31 3.79
N GLY A 123 8.08 -8.15 4.45
CA GLY A 123 9.40 -8.22 3.82
C GLY A 123 10.11 -6.86 3.67
N VAL A 124 9.59 -5.80 4.28
CA VAL A 124 10.29 -4.51 4.34
C VAL A 124 11.50 -4.64 5.26
N SER A 125 12.66 -4.18 4.80
CA SER A 125 13.88 -4.20 5.61
C SER A 125 13.76 -3.25 6.81
N ASP A 126 14.28 -3.68 7.96
CA ASP A 126 14.37 -2.82 9.15
C ASP A 126 15.14 -1.52 8.91
N THR A 127 16.07 -1.52 7.97
CA THR A 127 16.84 -0.32 7.59
C THR A 127 16.03 0.71 6.79
N GLN A 128 14.86 0.32 6.30
CA GLN A 128 13.94 1.21 5.57
C GLN A 128 12.93 1.90 6.50
N VAL A 129 12.77 1.41 7.73
CA VAL A 129 11.69 1.86 8.62
C VAL A 129 12.26 2.44 9.91
N GLU A 130 11.99 3.71 10.13
CA GLU A 130 12.25 4.39 11.39
C GLU A 130 10.92 4.62 12.14
N THR A 131 10.95 4.59 13.47
CA THR A 131 9.80 4.90 14.29
C THR A 131 10.13 6.03 15.26
N ILE A 132 9.23 7.01 15.33
CA ILE A 132 9.32 8.13 16.27
C ILE A 132 7.96 8.36 16.93
N SER A 133 7.97 8.74 18.19
CA SER A 133 6.75 9.14 18.88
C SER A 133 6.75 10.62 19.18
N PHE A 134 5.64 11.27 18.89
CA PHE A 134 5.33 12.62 19.31
C PHE A 134 4.35 12.63 20.51
N GLY A 135 3.86 11.45 20.92
CA GLY A 135 2.86 11.38 21.96
C GLY A 135 1.67 12.30 21.62
N LYS A 136 1.34 13.24 22.49
CA LYS A 136 0.26 14.22 22.31
C LYS A 136 0.70 15.56 21.74
N GLU A 137 1.99 15.72 21.40
CA GLU A 137 2.58 17.03 21.08
C GLU A 137 2.37 17.45 19.60
N LYS A 138 1.89 16.52 18.73
CA LYS A 138 1.62 16.79 17.31
C LYS A 138 0.14 16.50 16.98
N PRO A 139 -0.82 17.26 17.54
CA PRO A 139 -2.24 17.03 17.29
C PRO A 139 -2.60 17.37 15.85
N LYS A 140 -3.41 16.51 15.21
CA LYS A 140 -4.01 16.72 13.90
C LYS A 140 -5.33 17.50 14.02
N ALA A 141 -6.11 17.20 15.06
CA ALA A 141 -7.33 17.90 15.40
C ALA A 141 -7.24 18.51 16.79
N LEU A 142 -7.70 19.75 16.92
CA LEU A 142 -7.73 20.48 18.18
C LEU A 142 -9.09 20.33 18.87
N GLY A 143 -9.09 20.41 20.20
CA GLY A 143 -10.30 20.34 21.03
C GLY A 143 -10.41 19.08 21.87
N ASP A 144 -11.42 19.05 22.75
CA ASP A 144 -11.63 18.03 23.77
C ASP A 144 -12.86 17.17 23.47
N SER A 145 -13.10 16.87 22.22
CA SER A 145 -14.17 15.97 21.79
C SER A 145 -13.63 14.60 21.37
N GLU A 146 -14.47 13.57 21.47
CA GLU A 146 -14.09 12.23 20.99
C GLU A 146 -13.71 12.24 19.50
N ALA A 147 -14.35 13.07 18.69
CA ALA A 147 -14.00 13.21 17.28
C ALA A 147 -12.55 13.72 17.10
N ALA A 148 -12.17 14.77 17.84
CA ALA A 148 -10.79 15.28 17.81
C ALA A 148 -9.80 14.27 18.35
N TRP A 149 -10.13 13.60 19.44
CA TRP A 149 -9.27 12.56 20.01
C TRP A 149 -9.07 11.37 19.08
N ALA A 150 -10.13 10.92 18.40
CA ALA A 150 -10.03 9.84 17.42
C ALA A 150 -9.09 10.18 16.27
N GLU A 151 -9.13 11.42 15.76
CA GLU A 151 -8.21 11.91 14.72
C GLU A 151 -6.74 11.96 15.19
N ASN A 152 -6.51 12.12 16.48
CA ASN A 152 -5.17 12.21 17.05
C ASN A 152 -4.57 10.84 17.38
N ARG A 153 -5.38 9.81 17.63
CA ARG A 153 -4.93 8.45 17.93
C ARG A 153 -4.48 7.75 16.65
N ARG A 154 -3.29 8.07 16.14
CA ARG A 154 -2.84 7.57 14.84
C ARG A 154 -1.34 7.26 14.79
N ALA A 155 -0.95 6.53 13.77
CA ALA A 155 0.43 6.43 13.29
C ALA A 155 0.46 6.85 11.82
N ASP A 156 1.31 7.79 11.48
CA ASP A 156 1.46 8.34 10.14
C ASP A 156 2.72 7.74 9.47
N MET A 157 2.62 7.35 8.21
CA MET A 157 3.73 6.85 7.41
C MET A 157 4.21 7.96 6.47
N LEU A 158 5.40 8.51 6.74
CA LEU A 158 6.03 9.57 5.96
C LEU A 158 7.19 9.00 5.16
N TYR A 159 7.23 9.28 3.88
CA TYR A 159 8.30 8.83 2.99
C TYR A 159 9.46 9.81 2.96
N ASN A 160 10.68 9.34 2.64
CA ASN A 160 11.85 10.23 2.52
C ASN A 160 11.58 11.34 1.49
N GLY A 161 11.89 12.57 1.91
CA GLY A 161 11.51 13.80 1.23
C GLY A 161 10.39 14.58 1.93
N GLU A 162 9.77 14.00 2.99
CA GLU A 162 8.70 14.62 3.78
C GLU A 162 9.11 14.85 5.24
N PHE A 163 10.30 14.43 5.63
CA PHE A 163 10.90 14.60 6.96
C PHE A 163 12.33 15.11 6.87
#